data_04d3568a499adcf2c891d8bc6a1a10f9
#
_entry.id   04d3568a499adcf2c891d8bc6a1a10f9
#
_cell.length_a   1.000
_cell.length_b   1.000
_cell.length_c   1.000
_cell.angle_alpha   90.00
_cell.angle_beta   90.00
_cell.angle_gamma   90.00
#
_symmetry.space_group_name_H-M   'P 1'
#
loop_
_entity.id
_entity.type
_entity.pdbx_description
1 polymer ?
#
loop_
_entity_poly.entity_id
_entity_poly.type
_entity_poly.pdbx_seq_one_letter_code
_entity_poly.pdbx_strand_id
1 'polypeptide(L)'
;MLQKLHLKCLALFSLITFQLCAQDSTHKHLPIIDVHVHAMKVNPAFAMDACPWFLSSMPGGDPNQPPPSFLNTDCAMPLKAAKSDKEFQDSLVATMNRLNITVIASGDPTILRNWMKAAPGRVIPAIGISSSKDMTVVAFTDSLTSGFYKVMGEVAPQYQGMSPSDTSLDAYFAAAEKLNIPVGIHMGTGGNGMANITSPKYRASMGNPLLLEDLLARHPKLKVWVMHAGYPMVDNMIALMGANAYVYVDIAGMIWSYPLAEVNDYIKRLVQAGFEKRIMYGTDLMIWPKLLETSLGVIENANYLSDDQKRDILYNNAVRFFRLDESKLNK
;
A
#
# COMPACT_ATOMS: atom_id res chain seq x y z
N MET A 1 -21.40 -84.95 32.03
CA MET A 1 -19.95 -84.73 32.13
C MET A 1 -19.58 -83.77 31.01
N LEU A 2 -19.56 -82.49 31.28
CA LEU A 2 -19.27 -81.47 30.30
C LEU A 2 -17.93 -80.81 30.66
N GLN A 3 -16.93 -80.94 29.79
CA GLN A 3 -15.65 -80.25 29.91
C GLN A 3 -15.77 -78.83 29.42
N LYS A 4 -15.35 -77.88 30.25
CA LYS A 4 -15.24 -76.44 29.92
C LYS A 4 -13.94 -76.22 29.15
N LEU A 5 -14.08 -75.75 27.94
CA LEU A 5 -12.96 -75.22 27.12
C LEU A 5 -12.81 -73.72 27.37
N HIS A 6 -11.70 -73.32 27.95
CA HIS A 6 -11.35 -71.92 28.11
C HIS A 6 -10.57 -71.41 26.88
N LEU A 7 -11.20 -70.56 26.09
CA LEU A 7 -10.54 -69.85 24.99
C LEU A 7 -9.93 -68.54 25.51
N LYS A 8 -8.61 -68.45 25.54
CA LYS A 8 -7.90 -67.17 25.82
C LYS A 8 -7.73 -66.43 24.54
N CYS A 9 -8.52 -65.33 24.38
CA CYS A 9 -8.25 -64.33 23.34
C CYS A 9 -7.09 -63.44 23.79
N LEU A 10 -5.94 -63.53 23.13
CA LEU A 10 -4.90 -62.48 23.15
C LEU A 10 -5.30 -61.34 22.23
N ALA A 11 -5.62 -60.21 22.81
CA ALA A 11 -5.79 -58.99 22.05
C ALA A 11 -4.40 -58.36 21.79
N LEU A 12 -3.91 -58.41 20.55
CA LEU A 12 -2.77 -57.65 20.10
C LEU A 12 -3.23 -56.20 19.87
N PHE A 13 -2.85 -55.29 20.77
CA PHE A 13 -2.97 -53.84 20.52
C PHE A 13 -1.81 -53.40 19.63
N SER A 14 -2.07 -53.21 18.34
CA SER A 14 -1.16 -52.54 17.44
C SER A 14 -1.21 -51.03 17.73
N LEU A 15 -0.19 -50.50 18.40
CA LEU A 15 0.05 -49.07 18.49
C LEU A 15 0.47 -48.57 17.09
N ILE A 16 -0.49 -48.05 16.34
CA ILE A 16 -0.20 -47.23 15.15
C ILE A 16 0.20 -45.83 15.65
N THR A 17 1.48 -45.60 15.76
CA THR A 17 2.03 -44.26 15.93
C THR A 17 1.80 -43.48 14.64
N PHE A 18 0.78 -42.62 14.62
CA PHE A 18 0.69 -41.57 13.62
C PHE A 18 1.84 -40.61 13.85
N GLN A 19 2.94 -40.80 13.13
CA GLN A 19 3.87 -39.67 12.89
C GLN A 19 3.14 -38.64 12.08
N LEU A 20 2.66 -37.57 12.75
CA LEU A 20 2.38 -36.31 12.09
C LEU A 20 3.72 -35.84 11.51
N CYS A 21 3.99 -36.15 10.24
CA CYS A 21 4.89 -35.38 9.46
C CYS A 21 4.27 -33.96 9.37
N ALA A 22 4.70 -33.08 10.25
CA ALA A 22 4.59 -31.67 9.97
C ALA A 22 5.40 -31.46 8.68
N GLN A 23 4.72 -31.50 7.53
CA GLN A 23 5.27 -30.95 6.30
C GLN A 23 5.43 -29.46 6.58
N ASP A 24 6.65 -29.09 6.97
CA ASP A 24 7.13 -27.72 6.91
C ASP A 24 7.20 -27.36 5.42
N SER A 25 6.02 -27.09 4.85
CA SER A 25 5.91 -26.55 3.52
C SER A 25 6.34 -25.09 3.62
N THR A 26 7.64 -24.85 3.57
CA THR A 26 8.22 -23.57 3.22
C THR A 26 7.84 -23.23 1.78
N HIS A 27 6.54 -23.08 1.50
CA HIS A 27 6.10 -22.42 0.28
C HIS A 27 6.52 -20.97 0.43
N LYS A 28 7.72 -20.67 -0.09
CA LYS A 28 8.21 -19.31 -0.19
C LYS A 28 7.17 -18.53 -1.01
N HIS A 29 6.51 -17.55 -0.40
CA HIS A 29 5.58 -16.69 -1.12
C HIS A 29 6.28 -16.14 -2.37
N LEU A 30 5.56 -16.11 -3.49
CA LEU A 30 6.04 -15.40 -4.68
C LEU A 30 6.35 -13.95 -4.29
N PRO A 31 7.38 -13.33 -4.86
CA PRO A 31 7.77 -11.98 -4.49
C PRO A 31 6.62 -10.99 -4.72
N ILE A 32 6.43 -10.07 -3.79
CA ILE A 32 5.40 -9.03 -3.81
C ILE A 32 6.09 -7.67 -3.70
N ILE A 33 5.55 -6.65 -4.33
CA ILE A 33 6.00 -5.26 -4.19
C ILE A 33 4.83 -4.42 -3.69
N ASP A 34 5.00 -3.85 -2.51
CA ASP A 34 4.12 -2.81 -1.96
C ASP A 34 4.71 -1.45 -2.34
N VAL A 35 4.01 -0.72 -3.21
CA VAL A 35 4.54 0.53 -3.76
C VAL A 35 4.25 1.76 -2.91
N HIS A 36 3.60 1.59 -1.74
CA HIS A 36 3.13 2.71 -0.94
C HIS A 36 3.18 2.43 0.56
N VAL A 37 4.29 2.81 1.18
CA VAL A 37 4.52 2.66 2.63
C VAL A 37 5.11 3.93 3.21
N HIS A 38 4.76 4.27 4.45
CA HIS A 38 5.24 5.46 5.15
C HIS A 38 6.26 5.11 6.25
N ALA A 39 7.48 5.61 6.11
CA ALA A 39 8.52 5.54 7.12
C ALA A 39 8.38 6.73 8.10
N MET A 40 7.36 6.65 8.96
CA MET A 40 7.05 7.71 9.92
C MET A 40 7.39 7.31 11.35
N LYS A 41 7.66 8.31 12.20
CA LYS A 41 7.92 8.09 13.63
C LYS A 41 6.65 7.67 14.34
N VAL A 42 6.74 6.61 15.12
CA VAL A 42 5.67 6.19 16.02
C VAL A 42 5.66 7.11 17.24
N ASN A 43 4.58 7.90 17.40
CA ASN A 43 4.35 8.65 18.61
C ASN A 43 3.40 7.85 19.52
N PRO A 44 3.88 7.29 20.65
CA PRO A 44 3.06 6.43 21.52
C PRO A 44 1.79 7.11 22.05
N ALA A 45 1.81 8.45 22.21
CA ALA A 45 0.65 9.22 22.69
C ALA A 45 -0.50 9.27 21.66
N PHE A 46 -0.19 9.04 20.37
CA PHE A 46 -1.15 9.08 19.27
C PHE A 46 -1.22 7.75 18.50
N ALA A 47 -0.52 6.71 18.97
CA ALA A 47 -0.52 5.39 18.36
C ALA A 47 -1.83 4.66 18.68
N MET A 48 -2.88 5.01 17.95
CA MET A 48 -4.22 4.44 18.06
C MET A 48 -4.40 3.27 17.08
N ASP A 49 -5.14 2.25 17.49
CA ASP A 49 -5.52 1.13 16.65
C ASP A 49 -6.46 1.62 15.53
N ALA A 50 -6.44 0.97 14.38
CA ALA A 50 -7.30 1.29 13.27
C ALA A 50 -8.27 0.15 12.96
N CYS A 51 -9.45 0.48 12.45
CA CYS A 51 -10.43 -0.50 12.00
C CYS A 51 -10.37 -0.61 10.48
N PRO A 52 -10.01 -1.79 9.92
CA PRO A 52 -10.10 -2.00 8.50
C PRO A 52 -11.57 -1.96 8.06
N TRP A 53 -11.81 -1.43 6.85
CA TRP A 53 -13.15 -1.28 6.26
C TRP A 53 -14.15 -0.54 7.16
N PHE A 54 -13.66 0.40 7.95
CA PHE A 54 -14.48 1.12 8.93
C PHE A 54 -15.68 1.84 8.31
N LEU A 55 -15.60 2.22 7.03
CA LEU A 55 -16.74 2.82 6.31
C LEU A 55 -17.91 1.87 6.13
N SER A 56 -17.68 0.55 6.18
CA SER A 56 -18.77 -0.45 6.15
C SER A 56 -19.54 -0.51 7.47
N SER A 57 -18.93 -0.11 8.57
CA SER A 57 -19.50 -0.15 9.93
C SER A 57 -19.76 1.24 10.51
N MET A 58 -19.52 2.28 9.71
CA MET A 58 -19.69 3.65 10.19
C MET A 58 -21.17 3.93 10.47
N PRO A 59 -21.53 4.27 11.71
CA PRO A 59 -22.90 4.70 12.01
C PRO A 59 -23.20 5.99 11.23
N GLY A 60 -24.46 6.17 10.86
CA GLY A 60 -24.91 7.43 10.29
C GLY A 60 -24.46 8.58 11.18
N GLY A 61 -23.77 9.56 10.58
CA GLY A 61 -23.21 10.66 11.36
C GLY A 61 -24.30 11.52 11.98
N ASP A 62 -24.34 11.60 13.32
CA ASP A 62 -25.08 12.65 13.99
C ASP A 62 -24.27 13.95 13.85
N PRO A 63 -24.79 14.99 13.19
CA PRO A 63 -24.07 16.25 13.01
C PRO A 63 -23.78 16.99 14.32
N ASN A 64 -24.40 16.57 15.42
CA ASN A 64 -24.17 17.14 16.76
C ASN A 64 -23.07 16.39 17.55
N GLN A 65 -22.47 15.34 16.96
CA GLN A 65 -21.39 14.56 17.54
C GLN A 65 -20.09 14.81 16.77
N PRO A 66 -18.91 14.55 17.40
CA PRO A 66 -17.63 14.55 16.67
C PRO A 66 -17.69 13.64 15.46
N PRO A 67 -17.04 14.01 14.34
CA PRO A 67 -17.02 13.17 13.16
C PRO A 67 -16.40 11.80 13.47
N PRO A 68 -16.96 10.70 12.94
CA PRO A 68 -16.39 9.38 13.14
C PRO A 68 -15.00 9.29 12.50
N SER A 69 -14.12 8.52 13.13
CA SER A 69 -12.74 8.32 12.68
C SER A 69 -12.48 6.84 12.44
N PHE A 70 -11.60 6.52 11.48
CA PHE A 70 -11.10 5.16 11.27
C PHE A 70 -10.20 4.69 12.44
N LEU A 71 -9.73 5.62 13.26
CA LEU A 71 -9.04 5.35 14.51
C LEU A 71 -10.08 5.00 15.58
N ASN A 72 -10.63 3.81 15.46
CA ASN A 72 -11.64 3.26 16.36
C ASN A 72 -11.23 1.85 16.77
N THR A 73 -11.28 1.57 18.07
CA THR A 73 -10.92 0.27 18.64
C THR A 73 -12.12 -0.69 18.80
N ASP A 74 -13.33 -0.22 18.53
CA ASP A 74 -14.57 -0.97 18.79
C ASP A 74 -14.97 -1.91 17.64
N CYS A 75 -14.06 -2.23 16.72
CA CYS A 75 -14.30 -3.20 15.66
C CYS A 75 -13.78 -4.59 16.04
N ALA A 76 -14.36 -5.63 15.41
CA ALA A 76 -14.06 -7.01 15.73
C ALA A 76 -12.59 -7.42 15.48
N MET A 77 -11.92 -6.76 14.53
CA MET A 77 -10.54 -7.07 14.13
C MET A 77 -9.70 -5.79 13.96
N PRO A 78 -9.37 -5.09 15.06
CA PRO A 78 -8.58 -3.88 14.96
C PRO A 78 -7.14 -4.18 14.55
N LEU A 79 -6.61 -3.33 13.69
CA LEU A 79 -5.19 -3.28 13.36
C LEU A 79 -4.46 -2.61 14.52
N LYS A 80 -3.65 -3.38 15.24
CA LYS A 80 -2.89 -2.87 16.38
C LYS A 80 -1.77 -1.94 15.90
N ALA A 81 -1.75 -0.73 16.49
CA ALA A 81 -0.66 0.21 16.27
C ALA A 81 0.59 -0.24 17.05
N ALA A 82 1.74 -0.19 16.37
CA ALA A 82 3.03 -0.30 17.06
C ALA A 82 3.20 0.84 18.08
N LYS A 83 3.88 0.59 19.20
CA LYS A 83 4.07 1.57 20.27
C LYS A 83 5.45 2.22 20.25
N SER A 84 6.32 1.80 19.32
CA SER A 84 7.65 2.40 19.10
C SER A 84 8.13 2.13 17.69
N ASP A 85 9.10 2.95 17.21
CA ASP A 85 9.78 2.75 15.92
C ASP A 85 10.42 1.37 15.83
N LYS A 86 10.98 0.87 16.94
CA LYS A 86 11.63 -0.43 17.00
C LYS A 86 10.61 -1.57 16.83
N GLU A 87 9.50 -1.52 17.55
CA GLU A 87 8.43 -2.52 17.46
C GLU A 87 7.85 -2.53 16.04
N PHE A 88 7.62 -1.36 15.46
CA PHE A 88 7.14 -1.26 14.08
C PHE A 88 8.13 -1.87 13.10
N GLN A 89 9.42 -1.48 13.19
CA GLN A 89 10.47 -2.02 12.33
C GLN A 89 10.58 -3.55 12.44
N ASP A 90 10.62 -4.11 13.65
CA ASP A 90 10.77 -5.55 13.85
C ASP A 90 9.59 -6.32 13.24
N SER A 91 8.36 -5.82 13.47
CA SER A 91 7.15 -6.43 12.93
C SER A 91 7.07 -6.31 11.40
N LEU A 92 7.45 -5.15 10.86
CA LEU A 92 7.50 -4.90 9.42
C LEU A 92 8.50 -5.84 8.73
N VAL A 93 9.73 -5.91 9.26
CA VAL A 93 10.81 -6.76 8.72
C VAL A 93 10.42 -8.24 8.78
N ALA A 94 9.85 -8.69 9.90
CA ALA A 94 9.39 -10.06 10.04
C ALA A 94 8.31 -10.40 8.99
N THR A 95 7.35 -9.50 8.78
CA THR A 95 6.29 -9.68 7.79
C THR A 95 6.83 -9.65 6.36
N MET A 96 7.71 -8.69 6.03
CA MET A 96 8.35 -8.64 4.71
C MET A 96 9.12 -9.92 4.38
N ASN A 97 9.85 -10.47 5.35
CA ASN A 97 10.61 -11.71 5.14
C ASN A 97 9.69 -12.92 4.97
N ARG A 98 8.66 -13.05 5.81
CA ARG A 98 7.71 -14.18 5.77
C ARG A 98 6.88 -14.20 4.49
N LEU A 99 6.42 -13.03 4.05
CA LEU A 99 5.55 -12.89 2.85
C LEU A 99 6.33 -12.55 1.58
N ASN A 100 7.66 -12.47 1.64
CA ASN A 100 8.52 -12.11 0.52
C ASN A 100 8.15 -10.75 -0.12
N ILE A 101 7.92 -9.73 0.72
CA ILE A 101 7.52 -8.39 0.30
C ILE A 101 8.73 -7.46 0.21
N THR A 102 8.80 -6.69 -0.87
CA THR A 102 9.66 -5.49 -1.01
C THR A 102 8.76 -4.26 -0.96
N VAL A 103 9.18 -3.22 -0.25
CA VAL A 103 8.38 -1.99 -0.09
C VAL A 103 9.05 -0.80 -0.76
N ILE A 104 8.26 0.08 -1.38
CA ILE A 104 8.65 1.45 -1.72
C ILE A 104 8.14 2.32 -0.58
N ALA A 105 9.07 2.95 0.15
CA ALA A 105 8.72 3.68 1.35
C ALA A 105 9.22 5.13 1.32
N SER A 106 8.34 6.07 1.70
CA SER A 106 8.65 7.49 1.86
C SER A 106 8.58 7.91 3.33
N GLY A 107 9.33 8.93 3.72
CA GLY A 107 9.27 9.49 5.07
C GLY A 107 10.61 9.84 5.68
N ASP A 108 10.76 9.61 6.99
CA ASP A 108 11.98 9.97 7.75
C ASP A 108 13.21 9.21 7.22
N PRO A 109 14.25 9.91 6.76
CA PRO A 109 15.43 9.27 6.17
C PRO A 109 16.21 8.40 7.15
N THR A 110 16.11 8.67 8.46
CA THR A 110 16.75 7.83 9.48
C THR A 110 16.03 6.50 9.63
N ILE A 111 14.69 6.53 9.64
CA ILE A 111 13.86 5.32 9.67
C ILE A 111 14.11 4.50 8.42
N LEU A 112 14.10 5.11 7.23
CA LEU A 112 14.40 4.43 5.97
C LEU A 112 15.75 3.71 6.00
N ARG A 113 16.83 4.38 6.47
CA ARG A 113 18.16 3.76 6.61
C ARG A 113 18.15 2.58 7.58
N ASN A 114 17.43 2.71 8.70
CA ASN A 114 17.30 1.63 9.67
C ASN A 114 16.58 0.41 9.06
N TRP A 115 15.50 0.63 8.33
CA TRP A 115 14.79 -0.45 7.65
C TRP A 115 15.62 -1.10 6.55
N MET A 116 16.33 -0.30 5.73
CA MET A 116 17.25 -0.82 4.70
C MET A 116 18.37 -1.68 5.31
N LYS A 117 18.87 -1.30 6.50
CA LYS A 117 19.88 -2.08 7.23
C LYS A 117 19.28 -3.37 7.80
N ALA A 118 18.06 -3.31 8.31
CA ALA A 118 17.38 -4.47 8.94
C ALA A 118 16.83 -5.47 7.90
N ALA A 119 16.46 -4.98 6.70
CA ALA A 119 15.95 -5.79 5.59
C ALA A 119 16.67 -5.43 4.27
N PRO A 120 17.93 -5.85 4.08
CA PRO A 120 18.70 -5.53 2.88
C PRO A 120 18.01 -5.97 1.60
N GLY A 121 17.93 -5.06 0.61
CA GLY A 121 17.28 -5.31 -0.68
C GLY A 121 15.74 -5.26 -0.68
N ARG A 122 15.10 -5.09 0.49
CA ARG A 122 13.63 -5.09 0.60
C ARG A 122 13.00 -3.71 0.79
N VAL A 123 13.80 -2.65 0.85
CA VAL A 123 13.29 -1.27 1.01
C VAL A 123 13.87 -0.39 -0.09
N ILE A 124 13.00 0.19 -0.88
CA ILE A 124 13.32 1.16 -1.93
C ILE A 124 12.90 2.54 -1.40
N PRO A 125 13.86 3.43 -1.11
CA PRO A 125 13.53 4.71 -0.50
C PRO A 125 12.95 5.70 -1.50
N ALA A 126 11.88 6.38 -1.08
CA ALA A 126 11.22 7.45 -1.80
C ALA A 126 11.30 8.78 -1.02
N ILE A 127 11.26 9.90 -1.74
CA ILE A 127 11.23 11.25 -1.17
C ILE A 127 9.88 11.91 -1.46
N GLY A 128 9.14 12.29 -0.42
CA GLY A 128 7.87 13.00 -0.53
C GLY A 128 8.06 14.51 -0.59
N ILE A 129 7.16 15.18 -1.30
CA ILE A 129 7.03 16.65 -1.33
C ILE A 129 5.54 17.01 -1.40
N SER A 130 5.10 17.91 -0.53
CA SER A 130 3.74 18.42 -0.54
C SER A 130 3.67 19.93 -0.80
N SER A 131 4.79 20.63 -0.67
CA SER A 131 4.90 22.04 -1.00
C SER A 131 6.34 22.44 -1.33
N SER A 132 6.51 23.55 -2.05
CA SER A 132 7.84 24.14 -2.30
C SER A 132 8.55 24.65 -1.05
N LYS A 133 7.87 24.63 0.11
CA LYS A 133 8.45 24.98 1.42
C LYS A 133 9.13 23.80 2.11
N ASP A 134 8.88 22.57 1.68
CA ASP A 134 9.39 21.36 2.32
C ASP A 134 10.92 21.26 2.15
N MET A 135 11.41 21.57 0.95
CA MET A 135 12.83 21.74 0.66
C MET A 135 13.03 22.55 -0.62
N THR A 136 14.23 23.08 -0.83
CA THR A 136 14.57 23.77 -2.08
C THR A 136 14.71 22.78 -3.24
N VAL A 137 14.47 23.24 -4.48
CA VAL A 137 14.65 22.42 -5.70
C VAL A 137 16.09 21.89 -5.82
N VAL A 138 17.09 22.68 -5.38
CA VAL A 138 18.49 22.27 -5.38
C VAL A 138 18.69 21.09 -4.43
N ALA A 139 18.29 21.21 -3.16
CA ALA A 139 18.41 20.14 -2.17
C ALA A 139 17.65 18.87 -2.58
N PHE A 140 16.48 19.03 -3.22
CA PHE A 140 15.70 17.93 -3.78
C PHE A 140 16.46 17.22 -4.91
N THR A 141 16.98 17.98 -5.87
CA THR A 141 17.73 17.43 -7.00
C THR A 141 19.00 16.72 -6.52
N ASP A 142 19.73 17.31 -5.56
CA ASP A 142 20.91 16.69 -4.96
C ASP A 142 20.54 15.38 -4.23
N SER A 143 19.40 15.35 -3.55
CA SER A 143 18.89 14.14 -2.89
C SER A 143 18.61 13.01 -3.89
N LEU A 144 18.04 13.31 -5.05
CA LEU A 144 17.81 12.33 -6.12
C LEU A 144 19.13 11.89 -6.78
N THR A 145 20.02 12.83 -7.09
CA THR A 145 21.32 12.54 -7.74
C THR A 145 22.29 11.79 -6.84
N SER A 146 22.15 11.90 -5.51
CA SER A 146 22.91 11.10 -4.55
C SER A 146 22.70 9.59 -4.75
N GLY A 147 21.61 9.21 -5.41
CA GLY A 147 21.23 7.82 -5.65
C GLY A 147 20.66 7.11 -4.43
N PHE A 148 20.44 7.80 -3.31
CA PHE A 148 19.72 7.22 -2.17
C PHE A 148 18.25 7.03 -2.50
N TYR A 149 17.55 8.11 -2.86
CA TYR A 149 16.15 8.03 -3.26
C TYR A 149 16.01 7.57 -4.71
N LYS A 150 15.10 6.65 -4.95
CA LYS A 150 14.82 6.05 -6.27
C LYS A 150 13.49 6.48 -6.84
N VAL A 151 12.66 7.12 -6.02
CA VAL A 151 11.27 7.44 -6.30
C VAL A 151 10.95 8.79 -5.66
N MET A 152 10.14 9.62 -6.31
CA MET A 152 9.49 10.79 -5.73
C MET A 152 8.06 10.38 -5.36
N GLY A 153 7.70 10.49 -4.09
CA GLY A 153 6.35 10.15 -3.58
C GLY A 153 6.36 9.90 -2.06
N GLU A 154 5.32 10.18 -1.37
CA GLU A 154 4.02 10.68 -1.85
C GLU A 154 4.09 12.19 -2.09
N VAL A 155 3.52 12.65 -3.22
CA VAL A 155 3.32 14.08 -3.49
C VAL A 155 1.86 14.40 -3.20
N ALA A 156 1.59 15.19 -2.16
CA ALA A 156 0.25 15.41 -1.63
C ALA A 156 -0.07 16.89 -1.34
N PRO A 157 -0.01 17.80 -2.34
CA PRO A 157 -0.24 19.23 -2.15
C PRO A 157 -1.68 19.55 -1.74
N GLN A 158 -2.62 18.66 -2.01
CA GLN A 158 -4.04 18.81 -1.67
C GLN A 158 -4.26 19.02 -0.17
N TYR A 159 -3.43 18.46 0.69
CA TYR A 159 -3.48 18.67 2.13
C TYR A 159 -3.14 20.11 2.54
N GLN A 160 -2.45 20.83 1.67
CA GLN A 160 -2.17 22.27 1.81
C GLN A 160 -3.20 23.17 1.10
N GLY A 161 -4.20 22.55 0.44
CA GLY A 161 -5.20 23.25 -0.36
C GLY A 161 -4.69 23.69 -1.74
N MET A 162 -3.67 23.00 -2.27
CA MET A 162 -3.11 23.26 -3.59
C MET A 162 -3.53 22.17 -4.59
N SER A 163 -3.65 22.54 -5.86
CA SER A 163 -3.85 21.58 -6.93
C SER A 163 -2.64 20.64 -7.08
N PRO A 164 -2.84 19.36 -7.45
CA PRO A 164 -1.73 18.47 -7.78
C PRO A 164 -0.92 18.96 -9.00
N SER A 165 -1.50 19.83 -9.84
CA SER A 165 -0.84 20.47 -10.98
C SER A 165 -0.38 21.90 -10.69
N ASP A 166 -0.24 22.28 -9.41
CA ASP A 166 0.23 23.61 -9.05
C ASP A 166 1.65 23.87 -9.59
N THR A 167 1.81 24.98 -10.31
CA THR A 167 3.08 25.31 -10.99
C THR A 167 4.24 25.58 -10.04
N SER A 168 3.98 25.85 -8.76
CA SER A 168 5.05 25.99 -7.74
C SER A 168 5.83 24.68 -7.53
N LEU A 169 5.29 23.54 -7.99
CA LEU A 169 5.94 22.24 -7.94
C LEU A 169 6.60 21.83 -9.27
N ASP A 170 6.44 22.59 -10.35
CA ASP A 170 6.94 22.22 -11.69
C ASP A 170 8.45 21.96 -11.72
N ALA A 171 9.25 22.74 -10.98
CA ALA A 171 10.69 22.55 -10.95
C ALA A 171 11.10 21.19 -10.34
N TYR A 172 10.32 20.65 -9.41
CA TYR A 172 10.52 19.32 -8.82
C TYR A 172 10.12 18.23 -9.81
N PHE A 173 9.00 18.39 -10.50
CA PHE A 173 8.57 17.47 -11.55
C PHE A 173 9.54 17.45 -12.73
N ALA A 174 10.05 18.64 -13.15
CA ALA A 174 11.08 18.73 -14.18
C ALA A 174 12.38 17.99 -13.78
N ALA A 175 12.79 18.12 -12.52
CA ALA A 175 13.97 17.39 -12.01
C ALA A 175 13.73 15.87 -12.03
N ALA A 176 12.57 15.40 -11.58
CA ALA A 176 12.19 13.99 -11.60
C ALA A 176 12.12 13.45 -13.05
N GLU A 177 11.49 14.20 -13.97
CA GLU A 177 11.40 13.84 -15.39
C GLU A 177 12.79 13.71 -16.02
N LYS A 178 13.66 14.73 -15.82
CA LYS A 178 15.05 14.74 -16.34
C LYS A 178 15.87 13.59 -15.83
N LEU A 179 15.73 13.23 -14.57
CA LEU A 179 16.44 12.11 -13.92
C LEU A 179 15.75 10.77 -14.13
N ASN A 180 14.60 10.75 -14.85
CA ASN A 180 13.79 9.55 -15.09
C ASN A 180 13.35 8.86 -13.79
N ILE A 181 13.05 9.64 -12.74
CA ILE A 181 12.55 9.21 -11.45
C ILE A 181 11.02 9.11 -11.53
N PRO A 182 10.41 7.97 -11.17
CA PRO A 182 8.96 7.82 -11.10
C PRO A 182 8.36 8.67 -9.98
N VAL A 183 7.13 9.17 -10.21
CA VAL A 183 6.45 10.09 -9.28
C VAL A 183 5.10 9.54 -8.85
N GLY A 184 4.89 9.39 -7.55
CA GLY A 184 3.61 9.04 -6.93
C GLY A 184 2.87 10.28 -6.44
N ILE A 185 1.66 10.48 -6.94
CA ILE A 185 0.84 11.65 -6.61
C ILE A 185 -0.43 11.19 -5.92
N HIS A 186 -0.65 11.70 -4.71
CA HIS A 186 -1.88 11.49 -3.95
C HIS A 186 -3.08 12.00 -4.74
N MET A 187 -4.07 11.14 -4.97
CA MET A 187 -5.36 11.51 -5.58
C MET A 187 -6.49 10.81 -4.81
N GLY A 188 -7.73 11.23 -5.09
CA GLY A 188 -8.89 10.71 -4.35
C GLY A 188 -9.33 11.62 -3.21
N THR A 189 -10.21 11.13 -2.34
CA THR A 189 -10.86 11.96 -1.31
C THR A 189 -10.02 12.23 -0.07
N GLY A 190 -8.83 11.62 0.03
CA GLY A 190 -8.06 11.61 1.28
C GLY A 190 -8.71 10.73 2.34
N GLY A 191 -8.18 10.76 3.54
CA GLY A 191 -8.76 10.06 4.69
C GLY A 191 -10.16 10.57 5.01
N ASN A 192 -11.05 9.68 5.47
CA ASN A 192 -12.43 10.04 5.77
C ASN A 192 -12.49 11.11 6.88
N GLY A 193 -13.33 12.13 6.66
CA GLY A 193 -13.47 13.26 7.59
C GLY A 193 -12.24 14.18 7.64
N MET A 194 -11.25 14.00 6.79
CA MET A 194 -9.98 14.71 6.81
C MET A 194 -10.16 16.24 6.84
N ALA A 195 -11.09 16.77 6.06
CA ALA A 195 -11.40 18.21 6.03
C ALA A 195 -11.92 18.76 7.37
N ASN A 196 -12.51 17.92 8.22
CA ASN A 196 -13.04 18.29 9.52
C ASN A 196 -12.07 18.00 10.68
N ILE A 197 -11.11 17.10 10.49
CA ILE A 197 -10.25 16.60 11.57
C ILE A 197 -8.86 17.25 11.51
N THR A 198 -8.11 17.10 10.41
CA THR A 198 -6.69 17.51 10.37
C THR A 198 -6.34 18.44 9.21
N SER A 199 -7.12 18.46 8.13
CA SER A 199 -6.77 19.16 6.89
C SER A 199 -7.92 20.00 6.35
N PRO A 200 -8.28 21.11 7.03
CA PRO A 200 -9.47 21.91 6.68
C PRO A 200 -9.40 22.57 5.30
N LYS A 201 -8.22 22.59 4.68
CA LYS A 201 -8.04 23.07 3.30
C LYS A 201 -8.29 21.98 2.27
N TYR A 202 -8.33 20.71 2.65
CA TYR A 202 -8.58 19.60 1.72
C TYR A 202 -9.98 19.70 1.11
N ARG A 203 -10.06 19.44 -0.19
CA ARG A 203 -11.34 19.35 -0.93
C ARG A 203 -11.32 18.07 -1.77
N ALA A 204 -12.40 17.30 -1.74
CA ALA A 204 -12.53 16.06 -2.52
C ALA A 204 -12.30 16.31 -4.04
N SER A 205 -12.71 17.48 -4.54
CA SER A 205 -12.46 17.88 -5.93
C SER A 205 -10.99 17.99 -6.29
N MET A 206 -10.10 18.27 -5.33
CA MET A 206 -8.65 18.29 -5.55
C MET A 206 -8.05 16.89 -5.73
N GLY A 207 -8.80 15.85 -5.39
CA GLY A 207 -8.44 14.46 -5.62
C GLY A 207 -8.89 13.93 -6.99
N ASN A 208 -9.51 14.76 -7.83
CA ASN A 208 -9.95 14.35 -9.17
C ASN A 208 -8.73 14.07 -10.08
N PRO A 209 -8.59 12.81 -10.60
CA PRO A 209 -7.45 12.44 -11.45
C PRO A 209 -7.24 13.36 -12.67
N LEU A 210 -8.29 13.92 -13.24
CA LEU A 210 -8.18 14.84 -14.40
C LEU A 210 -7.43 16.13 -14.10
N LEU A 211 -7.27 16.50 -12.82
CA LEU A 211 -6.42 17.64 -12.46
C LEU A 211 -4.93 17.41 -12.77
N LEU A 212 -4.53 16.17 -13.10
CA LEU A 212 -3.16 15.86 -13.52
C LEU A 212 -2.89 16.16 -14.99
N GLU A 213 -3.92 16.43 -15.81
CA GLU A 213 -3.74 16.62 -17.25
C GLU A 213 -2.79 17.78 -17.59
N ASP A 214 -2.94 18.93 -16.89
CA ASP A 214 -2.05 20.08 -17.10
C ASP A 214 -0.59 19.77 -16.70
N LEU A 215 -0.39 19.02 -15.63
CA LEU A 215 0.94 18.56 -15.23
C LEU A 215 1.56 17.65 -16.29
N LEU A 216 0.80 16.67 -16.76
CA LEU A 216 1.26 15.72 -17.79
C LEU A 216 1.51 16.40 -19.14
N ALA A 217 0.76 17.45 -19.47
CA ALA A 217 1.00 18.25 -20.66
C ALA A 217 2.32 19.05 -20.57
N ARG A 218 2.66 19.59 -19.39
CA ARG A 218 3.94 20.28 -19.16
C ARG A 218 5.14 19.33 -19.04
N HIS A 219 4.91 18.09 -18.57
CA HIS A 219 5.94 17.08 -18.33
C HIS A 219 5.59 15.76 -19.04
N PRO A 220 5.63 15.70 -20.39
CA PRO A 220 5.10 14.57 -21.17
C PRO A 220 5.90 13.28 -21.04
N LYS A 221 7.11 13.31 -20.47
CA LYS A 221 7.94 12.11 -20.21
C LYS A 221 7.91 11.67 -18.74
N LEU A 222 7.21 12.41 -17.89
CA LEU A 222 7.09 12.10 -16.47
C LEU A 222 6.32 10.78 -16.30
N LYS A 223 6.89 9.87 -15.53
CA LYS A 223 6.23 8.61 -15.16
C LYS A 223 5.46 8.84 -13.88
N VAL A 224 4.15 8.84 -13.96
CA VAL A 224 3.26 9.09 -12.83
C VAL A 224 2.50 7.83 -12.46
N TRP A 225 2.48 7.50 -11.16
CA TRP A 225 1.41 6.65 -10.68
C TRP A 225 0.50 7.44 -9.75
N VAL A 226 -0.80 7.28 -9.98
CA VAL A 226 -1.85 7.91 -9.19
C VAL A 226 -2.07 7.07 -7.96
N MET A 227 -1.65 7.57 -6.81
CA MET A 227 -1.82 6.89 -5.53
C MET A 227 -3.30 6.86 -5.15
N HIS A 228 -3.73 5.79 -4.50
CA HIS A 228 -5.13 5.48 -4.17
C HIS A 228 -6.06 5.37 -5.40
N ALA A 229 -5.49 5.18 -6.61
CA ALA A 229 -6.21 5.11 -7.88
C ALA A 229 -7.20 6.28 -8.11
N GLY A 230 -7.08 7.40 -7.40
CA GLY A 230 -8.06 8.49 -7.47
C GLY A 230 -9.46 8.14 -6.97
N TYR A 231 -9.60 7.10 -6.12
CA TYR A 231 -10.90 6.65 -5.60
C TYR A 231 -11.70 7.80 -4.96
N PRO A 232 -13.01 7.91 -5.18
CA PRO A 232 -13.91 6.99 -5.90
C PRO A 232 -14.17 7.37 -7.38
N MET A 233 -13.35 8.21 -8.00
CA MET A 233 -13.61 8.83 -9.31
C MET A 233 -13.15 7.93 -10.47
N VAL A 234 -13.68 6.71 -10.55
CA VAL A 234 -13.22 5.68 -11.49
C VAL A 234 -13.33 6.09 -12.95
N ASP A 235 -14.40 6.81 -13.36
CA ASP A 235 -14.57 7.25 -14.74
C ASP A 235 -13.50 8.26 -15.15
N ASN A 236 -13.18 9.20 -14.26
CA ASN A 236 -12.11 10.17 -14.47
C ASN A 236 -10.74 9.48 -14.50
N MET A 237 -10.54 8.45 -13.67
CA MET A 237 -9.30 7.66 -13.69
C MET A 237 -9.16 6.88 -15.00
N ILE A 238 -10.23 6.25 -15.48
CA ILE A 238 -10.27 5.56 -16.77
C ILE A 238 -9.95 6.54 -17.92
N ALA A 239 -10.55 7.74 -17.90
CA ALA A 239 -10.29 8.76 -18.90
C ALA A 239 -8.83 9.20 -18.89
N LEU A 240 -8.25 9.50 -17.70
CA LEU A 240 -6.86 9.91 -17.57
C LEU A 240 -5.90 8.80 -18.06
N MET A 241 -6.12 7.54 -17.67
CA MET A 241 -5.30 6.40 -18.10
C MET A 241 -5.45 6.11 -19.59
N GLY A 242 -6.63 6.34 -20.16
CA GLY A 242 -6.88 6.21 -21.60
C GLY A 242 -6.11 7.23 -22.41
N ALA A 243 -6.06 8.48 -21.95
CA ALA A 243 -5.35 9.57 -22.61
C ALA A 243 -3.82 9.49 -22.40
N ASN A 244 -3.33 8.89 -21.31
CA ASN A 244 -1.93 8.94 -20.89
C ASN A 244 -1.35 7.55 -20.68
N ALA A 245 -0.52 7.09 -21.62
CA ALA A 245 0.06 5.74 -21.63
C ALA A 245 1.01 5.46 -20.46
N TYR A 246 1.62 6.47 -19.86
CA TYR A 246 2.61 6.35 -18.78
C TYR A 246 2.01 6.51 -17.39
N VAL A 247 0.69 6.67 -17.29
CA VAL A 247 -0.01 6.75 -16.01
C VAL A 247 -0.38 5.36 -15.52
N TYR A 248 0.06 5.04 -14.31
CA TYR A 248 -0.26 3.85 -13.54
C TYR A 248 -1.06 4.26 -12.29
N VAL A 249 -1.58 3.29 -11.57
CA VAL A 249 -2.28 3.53 -10.29
C VAL A 249 -1.79 2.54 -9.23
N ASP A 250 -1.87 2.91 -7.96
CA ASP A 250 -1.90 1.94 -6.86
C ASP A 250 -3.29 1.90 -6.20
N ILE A 251 -3.51 0.84 -5.45
CA ILE A 251 -4.77 0.61 -4.72
C ILE A 251 -4.62 0.83 -3.21
N ALA A 252 -3.53 1.48 -2.81
CA ALA A 252 -3.20 1.75 -1.42
C ALA A 252 -4.30 2.57 -0.72
N GLY A 253 -4.39 2.46 0.58
CA GLY A 253 -5.40 3.16 1.38
C GLY A 253 -6.82 2.66 1.12
N MET A 254 -7.28 2.71 -0.14
CA MET A 254 -8.64 2.27 -0.47
C MET A 254 -8.90 0.80 -0.13
N ILE A 255 -7.92 -0.07 -0.33
CA ILE A 255 -8.03 -1.52 -0.18
C ILE A 255 -8.39 -1.97 1.25
N TRP A 256 -8.17 -1.13 2.27
CA TRP A 256 -8.45 -1.47 3.66
C TRP A 256 -9.38 -0.48 4.37
N SER A 257 -9.60 0.72 3.84
CA SER A 257 -10.43 1.75 4.50
C SER A 257 -11.86 1.80 3.99
N TYR A 258 -12.13 1.39 2.74
CA TYR A 258 -13.46 1.44 2.14
C TYR A 258 -14.16 0.06 2.13
N PRO A 259 -15.50 0.02 1.97
CA PRO A 259 -16.24 -1.24 1.86
C PRO A 259 -15.68 -2.13 0.76
N LEU A 260 -15.42 -3.41 1.05
CA LEU A 260 -14.78 -4.34 0.09
C LEU A 260 -15.56 -4.48 -1.22
N ALA A 261 -16.87 -4.40 -1.19
CA ALA A 261 -17.69 -4.46 -2.41
C ALA A 261 -17.35 -3.28 -3.34
N GLU A 262 -17.28 -2.07 -2.80
CA GLU A 262 -16.92 -0.85 -3.55
C GLU A 262 -15.50 -0.92 -4.11
N VAL A 263 -14.56 -1.38 -3.28
CA VAL A 263 -13.16 -1.55 -3.70
C VAL A 263 -13.04 -2.58 -4.84
N ASN A 264 -13.71 -3.71 -4.69
CA ASN A 264 -13.70 -4.77 -5.70
C ASN A 264 -14.33 -4.29 -7.02
N ASP A 265 -15.45 -3.57 -6.96
CA ASP A 265 -16.09 -3.02 -8.15
C ASP A 265 -15.21 -1.96 -8.83
N TYR A 266 -14.52 -1.12 -8.06
CA TYR A 266 -13.58 -0.14 -8.57
C TYR A 266 -12.44 -0.80 -9.34
N ILE A 267 -11.74 -1.77 -8.73
CA ILE A 267 -10.63 -2.51 -9.35
C ILE A 267 -11.13 -3.25 -10.59
N LYS A 268 -12.29 -3.92 -10.49
CA LYS A 268 -12.91 -4.64 -11.61
C LYS A 268 -13.19 -3.74 -12.80
N ARG A 269 -13.65 -2.51 -12.57
CA ARG A 269 -13.88 -1.53 -13.63
C ARG A 269 -12.59 -1.10 -14.34
N LEU A 270 -11.51 -0.89 -13.59
CA LEU A 270 -10.20 -0.60 -14.19
C LEU A 270 -9.69 -1.77 -15.03
N VAL A 271 -9.86 -3.01 -14.56
CA VAL A 271 -9.50 -4.23 -15.29
C VAL A 271 -10.35 -4.37 -16.56
N GLN A 272 -11.67 -4.19 -16.47
CA GLN A 272 -12.59 -4.25 -17.60
C GLN A 272 -12.33 -3.16 -18.65
N ALA A 273 -11.79 -2.03 -18.24
CA ALA A 273 -11.33 -0.97 -19.14
C ALA A 273 -9.98 -1.29 -19.84
N GLY A 274 -9.37 -2.45 -19.54
CA GLY A 274 -8.12 -2.91 -20.17
C GLY A 274 -6.85 -2.41 -19.47
N PHE A 275 -6.94 -1.95 -18.22
CA PHE A 275 -5.82 -1.37 -17.51
C PHE A 275 -5.16 -2.29 -16.48
N GLU A 276 -5.44 -3.61 -16.50
CA GLU A 276 -4.88 -4.58 -15.55
C GLU A 276 -3.34 -4.55 -15.47
N LYS A 277 -2.67 -4.20 -16.58
CA LYS A 277 -1.19 -4.08 -16.62
C LYS A 277 -0.65 -2.77 -16.03
N ARG A 278 -1.52 -1.92 -15.48
CA ARG A 278 -1.14 -0.61 -14.91
C ARG A 278 -1.69 -0.38 -13.50
N ILE A 279 -2.20 -1.43 -12.84
CA ILE A 279 -2.64 -1.41 -11.45
C ILE A 279 -1.53 -2.03 -10.59
N MET A 280 -1.10 -1.36 -9.53
CA MET A 280 -0.05 -1.83 -8.62
C MET A 280 -0.61 -2.01 -7.21
N TYR A 281 -0.08 -2.98 -6.49
CA TYR A 281 -0.39 -3.20 -5.08
C TYR A 281 0.33 -2.17 -4.21
N GLY A 282 -0.41 -1.58 -3.28
CA GLY A 282 0.10 -0.71 -2.24
C GLY A 282 -0.80 -0.79 -1.01
N THR A 283 -0.25 -0.51 0.16
CA THR A 283 -1.01 -0.58 1.42
C THR A 283 -1.34 0.79 2.02
N ASP A 284 -0.51 1.80 1.80
CA ASP A 284 -0.54 3.04 2.58
C ASP A 284 -0.26 2.75 4.08
N LEU A 285 0.70 1.84 4.31
CA LEU A 285 1.07 1.40 5.65
C LEU A 285 1.74 2.54 6.42
N MET A 286 1.18 2.87 7.57
CA MET A 286 1.71 3.90 8.49
C MET A 286 2.34 3.25 9.72
N ILE A 287 1.52 2.88 10.74
CA ILE A 287 1.98 2.35 12.03
C ILE A 287 1.33 1.01 12.42
N TRP A 288 0.61 0.37 11.50
CA TRP A 288 -0.14 -0.88 11.73
C TRP A 288 0.48 -2.05 10.97
N PRO A 289 1.49 -2.76 11.52
CA PRO A 289 2.26 -3.76 10.76
C PRO A 289 1.41 -4.85 10.11
N LYS A 290 0.31 -5.25 10.76
CA LYS A 290 -0.61 -6.28 10.25
C LYS A 290 -1.39 -5.83 9.00
N LEU A 291 -1.35 -4.56 8.65
CA LEU A 291 -2.00 -4.04 7.44
C LEU A 291 -1.46 -4.68 6.16
N LEU A 292 -0.18 -5.04 6.12
CA LEU A 292 0.41 -5.77 4.99
C LEU A 292 -0.36 -7.07 4.69
N GLU A 293 -0.62 -7.89 5.72
CA GLU A 293 -1.36 -9.15 5.55
C GLU A 293 -2.83 -8.91 5.20
N THR A 294 -3.46 -7.96 5.91
CA THR A 294 -4.87 -7.64 5.71
C THR A 294 -5.13 -7.19 4.28
N SER A 295 -4.29 -6.29 3.76
CA SER A 295 -4.42 -5.78 2.39
C SER A 295 -4.07 -6.83 1.34
N LEU A 296 -3.04 -7.65 1.58
CA LEU A 296 -2.66 -8.74 0.68
C LEU A 296 -3.81 -9.72 0.50
N GLY A 297 -4.47 -10.11 1.60
CA GLY A 297 -5.61 -11.03 1.59
C GLY A 297 -6.77 -10.54 0.72
N VAL A 298 -6.94 -9.23 0.53
CA VAL A 298 -7.98 -8.68 -0.35
C VAL A 298 -7.73 -9.08 -1.80
N ILE A 299 -6.49 -8.97 -2.29
CA ILE A 299 -6.14 -9.32 -3.67
C ILE A 299 -6.07 -10.83 -3.85
N GLU A 300 -5.49 -11.56 -2.91
CA GLU A 300 -5.40 -13.03 -2.99
C GLU A 300 -6.78 -13.68 -3.06
N ASN A 301 -7.74 -13.16 -2.30
CA ASN A 301 -9.12 -13.66 -2.27
C ASN A 301 -10.05 -13.03 -3.33
N ALA A 302 -9.55 -12.15 -4.18
CA ALA A 302 -10.34 -11.52 -5.26
C ALA A 302 -10.67 -12.54 -6.35
N ASN A 303 -11.85 -13.14 -6.28
CA ASN A 303 -12.31 -14.18 -7.21
C ASN A 303 -12.68 -13.65 -8.62
N TYR A 304 -12.77 -12.34 -8.77
CA TYR A 304 -13.01 -11.66 -10.05
C TYR A 304 -11.71 -11.40 -10.85
N LEU A 305 -10.54 -11.66 -10.25
CA LEU A 305 -9.22 -11.55 -10.88
C LEU A 305 -8.70 -12.95 -11.20
N SER A 306 -8.11 -13.11 -12.39
CA SER A 306 -7.32 -14.31 -12.72
C SER A 306 -6.00 -14.31 -11.92
N ASP A 307 -5.34 -15.48 -11.84
CA ASP A 307 -4.05 -15.59 -11.15
C ASP A 307 -2.97 -14.72 -11.83
N ASP A 308 -3.00 -14.59 -13.17
CA ASP A 308 -2.10 -13.70 -13.90
C ASP A 308 -2.36 -12.22 -13.55
N GLN A 309 -3.62 -11.80 -13.44
CA GLN A 309 -3.98 -10.45 -13.04
C GLN A 309 -3.56 -10.15 -11.59
N LYS A 310 -3.75 -11.10 -10.66
CA LYS A 310 -3.24 -10.98 -9.29
C LYS A 310 -1.72 -10.85 -9.28
N ARG A 311 -1.02 -11.67 -10.08
CA ARG A 311 0.44 -11.60 -10.20
C ARG A 311 0.91 -10.27 -10.76
N ASP A 312 0.22 -9.74 -11.76
CA ASP A 312 0.52 -8.42 -12.33
C ASP A 312 0.36 -7.31 -11.30
N ILE A 313 -0.76 -7.29 -10.57
CA ILE A 313 -1.04 -6.29 -9.53
C ILE A 313 -0.03 -6.38 -8.38
N LEU A 314 0.26 -7.59 -7.91
CA LEU A 314 1.13 -7.80 -6.76
C LEU A 314 2.63 -7.61 -7.06
N TYR A 315 3.04 -7.69 -8.35
CA TYR A 315 4.47 -7.67 -8.65
C TYR A 315 4.84 -7.12 -10.04
N ASN A 316 4.38 -7.76 -11.14
CA ASN A 316 4.92 -7.52 -12.47
C ASN A 316 4.76 -6.07 -12.92
N ASN A 317 3.64 -5.42 -12.57
CA ASN A 317 3.36 -4.04 -12.94
C ASN A 317 4.33 -3.07 -12.24
N ALA A 318 4.64 -3.31 -10.96
CA ALA A 318 5.63 -2.53 -10.22
C ALA A 318 7.06 -2.73 -10.77
N VAL A 319 7.46 -3.99 -11.06
CA VAL A 319 8.76 -4.27 -11.70
C VAL A 319 8.91 -3.47 -12.99
N ARG A 320 7.88 -3.50 -13.84
CA ARG A 320 7.87 -2.79 -15.12
C ARG A 320 7.92 -1.28 -14.95
N PHE A 321 7.07 -0.73 -14.09
CA PHE A 321 6.95 0.71 -13.90
C PHE A 321 8.22 1.32 -13.31
N PHE A 322 8.76 0.73 -12.24
CA PHE A 322 9.96 1.21 -11.54
C PHE A 322 11.27 0.69 -12.16
N ARG A 323 11.20 -0.18 -13.19
CA ARG A 323 12.37 -0.83 -13.82
C ARG A 323 13.27 -1.52 -12.79
N LEU A 324 12.67 -2.30 -11.92
CA LEU A 324 13.38 -2.96 -10.85
C LEU A 324 14.24 -4.11 -11.39
N ASP A 325 15.43 -4.26 -10.83
CA ASP A 325 16.33 -5.37 -11.11
C ASP A 325 15.91 -6.57 -10.24
N GLU A 326 15.21 -7.53 -10.84
CA GLU A 326 14.68 -8.70 -10.15
C GLU A 326 15.77 -9.55 -9.47
N SER A 327 17.00 -9.53 -10.00
CA SER A 327 18.12 -10.25 -9.40
C SER A 327 18.52 -9.71 -8.00
N LYS A 328 18.08 -8.48 -7.69
CA LYS A 328 18.32 -7.81 -6.40
C LYS A 328 17.14 -7.93 -5.43
N LEU A 329 15.94 -8.24 -5.93
CA LEU A 329 14.73 -8.36 -5.12
C LEU A 329 14.57 -9.74 -4.45
N ASN A 330 15.24 -10.78 -4.97
CA ASN A 330 15.05 -12.17 -4.58
C ASN A 330 16.20 -12.72 -3.71
N LYS A 331 16.97 -11.85 -3.05
CA LYS A 331 18.10 -12.26 -2.20
C LYS A 331 17.69 -12.48 -0.75
#